data_7dfd849187e46401e85a6ce7fe44ad30
#
_entry.id   7dfd849187e46401e85a6ce7fe44ad30
#
_cell.length_a   1.000
_cell.length_b   1.000
_cell.length_c   1.000
_cell.angle_alpha   90.00
_cell.angle_beta   90.00
_cell.angle_gamma   90.00
#
_symmetry.space_group_name_H-M   'P 1'
#
loop_
_entity.id
_entity.type
_entity.pdbx_description
1 polymer ?
#
loop_
_entity_poly.entity_id
_entity_poly.type
_entity_poly.pdbx_seq_one_letter_code
_entity_poly.pdbx_strand_id
1 'polypeptide(L)'
;MRTRLVLILGIIALVWVPIGAASGQDDGSALLDWLAFIPATPLNAENPVYFGDLDAWHTSWGVPRPRTLQQLDFLNRDWHAAWLFTMPKQLVLPEALGLQYLFQDEQRPFYGFDIFGIDRFVYAGAPPDMVTVLEHHLDPAAIGEALVASGYDAGDVNGGTLYSILNDYEISFEGLPRVGSLGQLNRIALVDNQMIIGRATAPVTDALAAAQGETPSLAAMPAWVAGAKALDDPALDGTGELVAAILWQTMIAADPLTVLAPAEGQPTPVSSEPLPPYALLAFGTRHTEGASYLVLAVVFLPGTDSGAAADVLAGRLQN
;
A
#
# COMPACT_ATOMS: atom_id res chain seq x y z
N MET A 1 -1.09 -11.27 30.25
CA MET A 1 -0.06 -10.22 30.11
C MET A 1 -0.77 -8.93 29.70
N ARG A 2 -0.66 -7.85 30.48
CA ARG A 2 -1.23 -6.55 30.08
C ARG A 2 -0.26 -5.90 29.13
N THR A 3 -0.51 -6.03 27.83
CA THR A 3 0.22 -5.30 26.79
C THR A 3 -0.06 -3.81 27.00
N ARG A 4 0.90 -3.08 27.53
CA ARG A 4 0.84 -1.63 27.56
C ARG A 4 1.11 -1.19 26.12
N LEU A 5 0.08 -0.70 25.45
CA LEU A 5 0.24 0.06 24.21
C LEU A 5 1.04 1.32 24.57
N VAL A 6 2.35 1.25 24.44
CA VAL A 6 3.22 2.42 24.52
C VAL A 6 3.28 2.96 23.12
N LEU A 7 2.39 3.91 22.82
CA LEU A 7 2.49 4.71 21.61
C LEU A 7 3.72 5.63 21.80
N ILE A 8 4.89 5.19 21.35
CA ILE A 8 6.05 6.06 21.27
C ILE A 8 5.93 6.78 19.93
N LEU A 9 5.27 7.93 19.94
CA LEU A 9 5.39 8.93 18.89
C LEU A 9 6.81 9.48 18.95
N GLY A 10 7.62 9.13 17.99
CA GLY A 10 8.87 9.81 17.90
C GLY A 10 9.96 9.13 17.14
N ILE A 11 10.00 9.30 15.86
CA ILE A 11 11.20 9.72 15.13
C ILE A 11 10.68 10.36 13.85
N ILE A 12 10.85 11.68 13.72
CA ILE A 12 10.70 12.35 12.43
C ILE A 12 12.08 12.36 11.84
N ALA A 13 12.34 11.44 10.91
CA ALA A 13 13.52 11.50 10.08
C ALA A 13 13.23 12.48 8.94
N LEU A 14 13.71 13.71 9.06
CA LEU A 14 13.76 14.65 7.95
C LEU A 14 14.94 14.25 7.06
N VAL A 15 14.65 13.47 6.03
CA VAL A 15 15.67 13.10 5.04
C VAL A 15 15.70 14.19 3.97
N TRP A 16 16.81 14.92 3.91
CA TRP A 16 17.09 15.86 2.85
C TRP A 16 17.64 15.10 1.64
N VAL A 17 16.89 15.05 0.55
CA VAL A 17 17.41 14.58 -0.74
C VAL A 17 17.43 15.77 -1.70
N PRO A 18 18.62 16.28 -2.11
CA PRO A 18 18.70 17.23 -3.18
C PRO A 18 18.18 16.56 -4.46
N ILE A 19 17.14 17.12 -5.07
CA ILE A 19 16.67 16.69 -6.39
C ILE A 19 17.74 17.07 -7.42
N GLY A 20 18.74 16.22 -7.57
CA GLY A 20 19.85 16.57 -8.47
C GLY A 20 20.96 15.56 -8.53
N ALA A 21 20.72 14.27 -8.47
CA ALA A 21 21.59 13.19 -8.95
C ALA A 21 20.96 11.83 -8.65
N ALA A 22 19.92 11.45 -9.38
CA ALA A 22 19.58 10.04 -9.47
C ALA A 22 20.56 9.38 -10.45
N SER A 23 21.83 9.26 -10.04
CA SER A 23 22.78 8.35 -10.70
C SER A 23 22.55 6.98 -10.09
N GLY A 24 22.09 6.06 -10.93
CA GLY A 24 21.80 4.68 -10.62
C GLY A 24 22.81 4.01 -9.69
N GLN A 25 22.40 3.88 -8.46
CA GLN A 25 22.92 2.92 -7.54
C GLN A 25 21.70 2.16 -7.05
N ASP A 26 21.77 0.87 -7.23
CA ASP A 26 20.77 -0.14 -6.84
C ASP A 26 20.71 -0.19 -5.29
N ASP A 27 20.13 0.82 -4.69
CA ASP A 27 20.03 0.98 -3.24
C ASP A 27 18.75 0.32 -2.69
N GLY A 28 18.37 -0.80 -3.28
CA GLY A 28 17.52 -1.83 -2.69
C GLY A 28 16.29 -1.44 -1.85
N SER A 29 15.63 -0.29 -2.15
CA SER A 29 14.39 0.03 -1.45
C SER A 29 13.27 -0.86 -1.97
N ALA A 30 12.80 -1.79 -1.13
CA ALA A 30 11.68 -2.67 -1.49
C ALA A 30 10.45 -1.89 -1.94
N LEU A 31 10.20 -0.72 -1.36
CA LEU A 31 9.08 0.14 -1.72
C LEU A 31 9.21 0.71 -3.16
N LEU A 32 10.44 0.97 -3.64
CA LEU A 32 10.66 1.41 -5.02
C LEU A 32 10.29 0.34 -6.04
N ASP A 33 10.57 -0.93 -5.74
CA ASP A 33 10.21 -2.05 -6.61
C ASP A 33 8.68 -2.12 -6.78
N TRP A 34 7.92 -1.81 -5.73
CA TRP A 34 6.46 -1.74 -5.78
C TRP A 34 5.94 -0.51 -6.53
N LEU A 35 6.58 0.64 -6.37
CA LEU A 35 6.23 1.85 -7.12
C LEU A 35 6.51 1.71 -8.61
N ALA A 36 7.35 0.76 -9.03
CA ALA A 36 7.61 0.45 -10.43
C ALA A 36 6.35 -0.08 -11.15
N PHE A 37 5.42 -0.71 -10.44
CA PHE A 37 4.14 -1.15 -11.01
C PHE A 37 3.12 -0.04 -11.19
N ILE A 38 3.32 1.12 -10.58
CA ILE A 38 2.34 2.20 -10.64
C ILE A 38 2.70 3.19 -11.74
N PRO A 39 1.91 3.28 -12.83
CA PRO A 39 2.18 4.22 -13.92
C PRO A 39 2.22 5.66 -13.43
N ALA A 40 3.16 6.46 -13.95
CA ALA A 40 3.32 7.87 -13.61
C ALA A 40 2.26 8.75 -14.33
N THR A 41 0.99 8.42 -14.17
CA THR A 41 -0.12 9.22 -14.68
C THR A 41 -0.50 10.34 -13.70
N PRO A 42 -1.14 11.43 -14.17
CA PRO A 42 -1.67 12.44 -13.26
C PRO A 42 -2.60 11.85 -12.19
N LEU A 43 -3.45 10.90 -12.56
CA LEU A 43 -4.37 10.25 -11.63
C LEU A 43 -3.62 9.56 -10.48
N ASN A 44 -2.59 8.77 -10.78
CA ASN A 44 -1.81 8.05 -9.78
C ASN A 44 -0.91 9.00 -8.97
N ALA A 45 -0.37 10.04 -9.59
CA ALA A 45 0.47 11.01 -8.90
C ALA A 45 -0.31 11.92 -7.94
N GLU A 46 -1.57 12.24 -8.26
CA GLU A 46 -2.42 13.14 -7.45
C GLU A 46 -3.20 12.40 -6.36
N ASN A 47 -3.26 11.08 -6.40
CA ASN A 47 -3.96 10.27 -5.40
C ASN A 47 -2.96 9.52 -4.50
N PRO A 48 -3.37 9.19 -3.26
CA PRO A 48 -2.52 8.40 -2.39
C PRO A 48 -2.19 7.03 -2.96
N VAL A 49 -0.93 6.62 -2.81
CA VAL A 49 -0.48 5.25 -3.05
C VAL A 49 -0.28 4.57 -1.71
N TYR A 50 -0.85 3.40 -1.58
CA TYR A 50 -0.83 2.60 -0.35
C TYR A 50 -0.02 1.33 -0.57
N PHE A 51 0.88 1.05 0.36
CA PHE A 51 1.66 -0.18 0.42
C PHE A 51 1.40 -0.90 1.72
N GLY A 52 1.37 -2.23 1.70
CA GLY A 52 1.29 -3.06 2.89
C GLY A 52 2.05 -4.37 2.73
N ASP A 53 2.76 -4.75 3.78
CA ASP A 53 3.50 -6.01 3.91
C ASP A 53 2.87 -6.84 5.03
N LEU A 54 2.09 -7.86 4.64
CA LEU A 54 1.44 -8.75 5.59
C LEU A 54 2.44 -9.68 6.28
N ASP A 55 3.49 -10.09 5.58
CA ASP A 55 4.54 -10.94 6.16
C ASP A 55 5.32 -10.21 7.25
N ALA A 56 5.77 -8.98 6.96
CA ALA A 56 6.42 -8.14 7.94
C ALA A 56 5.50 -7.84 9.13
N TRP A 57 4.21 -7.61 8.87
CA TRP A 57 3.23 -7.39 9.92
C TRP A 57 3.10 -8.61 10.84
N HIS A 58 2.94 -9.82 10.28
CA HIS A 58 2.85 -11.05 11.05
C HIS A 58 4.10 -11.31 11.89
N THR A 59 5.26 -11.15 11.27
CA THR A 59 6.56 -11.36 11.90
C THR A 59 6.77 -10.41 13.07
N SER A 60 6.54 -9.11 12.84
CA SER A 60 6.81 -8.07 13.85
C SER A 60 5.82 -8.09 15.02
N TRP A 61 4.58 -8.53 14.80
CA TRP A 61 3.59 -8.68 15.87
C TRP A 61 3.62 -10.05 16.55
N GLY A 62 4.39 -11.01 16.04
CA GLY A 62 4.41 -12.38 16.53
C GLY A 62 3.04 -13.07 16.42
N VAL A 63 2.19 -12.61 15.50
CA VAL A 63 0.86 -13.17 15.25
C VAL A 63 0.98 -14.29 14.24
N PRO A 64 0.55 -15.51 14.54
CA PRO A 64 0.57 -16.61 13.57
C PRO A 64 -0.20 -16.23 12.31
N ARG A 65 0.37 -16.55 11.15
CA ARG A 65 -0.29 -16.37 9.87
C ARG A 65 -1.21 -17.55 9.58
N PRO A 66 -2.55 -17.38 9.62
CA PRO A 66 -3.46 -18.43 9.21
C PRO A 66 -3.38 -18.61 7.68
N ARG A 67 -3.58 -19.82 7.23
CA ARG A 67 -3.64 -20.16 5.80
C ARG A 67 -5.05 -20.31 5.28
N THR A 68 -6.03 -20.32 6.17
CA THR A 68 -7.46 -20.47 5.87
C THR A 68 -8.29 -19.75 6.92
N LEU A 69 -9.53 -19.40 6.57
CA LEU A 69 -10.50 -18.85 7.52
C LEU A 69 -10.68 -19.77 8.74
N GLN A 70 -10.74 -21.08 8.53
CA GLN A 70 -10.87 -22.03 9.63
C GLN A 70 -9.69 -21.96 10.61
N GLN A 71 -8.46 -21.77 10.11
CA GLN A 71 -7.30 -21.59 11.00
C GLN A 71 -7.37 -20.26 11.76
N LEU A 72 -7.90 -19.21 11.16
CA LEU A 72 -8.14 -17.93 11.83
C LEU A 72 -9.08 -18.13 13.03
N ASP A 73 -10.15 -18.89 12.88
CA ASP A 73 -11.11 -19.18 13.94
C ASP A 73 -10.51 -19.95 15.11
N PHE A 74 -9.46 -20.75 14.87
CA PHE A 74 -8.73 -21.48 15.91
C PHE A 74 -7.62 -20.67 16.60
N LEU A 75 -7.35 -19.44 16.16
CA LEU A 75 -6.43 -18.56 16.88
C LEU A 75 -6.99 -18.21 18.26
N ASN A 76 -6.10 -17.94 19.21
CA ASN A 76 -6.53 -17.39 20.47
C ASN A 76 -7.20 -16.01 20.25
N ARG A 77 -8.01 -15.60 21.24
CA ARG A 77 -8.83 -14.38 21.15
C ARG A 77 -8.03 -13.12 20.80
N ASP A 78 -6.81 -12.98 21.33
CA ASP A 78 -5.99 -11.78 21.12
C ASP A 78 -5.44 -11.74 19.69
N TRP A 79 -4.99 -12.87 19.16
CA TRP A 79 -4.52 -12.96 17.77
C TRP A 79 -5.66 -12.82 16.76
N HIS A 80 -6.80 -13.45 17.04
CA HIS A 80 -8.00 -13.28 16.22
C HIS A 80 -8.43 -11.81 16.17
N ALA A 81 -8.43 -11.10 17.32
CA ALA A 81 -8.72 -9.68 17.37
C ALA A 81 -7.66 -8.83 16.64
N ALA A 82 -6.37 -9.18 16.73
CA ALA A 82 -5.31 -8.51 16.00
C ALA A 82 -5.53 -8.62 14.48
N TRP A 83 -5.88 -9.79 14.00
CA TRP A 83 -6.20 -10.05 12.59
C TRP A 83 -7.39 -9.25 12.08
N LEU A 84 -8.50 -9.25 12.81
CA LEU A 84 -9.75 -8.64 12.35
C LEU A 84 -9.80 -7.12 12.55
N PHE A 85 -9.09 -6.58 13.54
CA PHE A 85 -9.27 -5.18 13.91
C PHE A 85 -7.98 -4.35 13.87
N THR A 86 -6.82 -4.95 14.10
CA THR A 86 -5.55 -4.21 14.14
C THR A 86 -4.90 -4.17 12.77
N MET A 87 -4.71 -5.31 12.14
CA MET A 87 -4.07 -5.43 10.84
C MET A 87 -4.74 -4.55 9.76
N PRO A 88 -6.09 -4.59 9.55
CA PRO A 88 -6.71 -3.80 8.50
C PRO A 88 -6.60 -2.29 8.70
N LYS A 89 -6.50 -1.84 9.96
CA LYS A 89 -6.33 -0.42 10.28
C LYS A 89 -4.91 0.06 10.03
N GLN A 90 -3.94 -0.83 10.20
CA GLN A 90 -2.52 -0.49 10.02
C GLN A 90 -2.10 -0.58 8.56
N LEU A 91 -2.56 -1.60 7.84
CA LEU A 91 -2.15 -1.85 6.45
C LEU A 91 -3.00 -1.11 5.43
N VAL A 92 -4.18 -0.59 5.79
CA VAL A 92 -5.14 0.02 4.85
C VAL A 92 -5.36 -0.90 3.65
N LEU A 93 -6.01 -2.04 3.89
CA LEU A 93 -6.19 -3.09 2.88
C LEU A 93 -6.89 -2.57 1.63
N PRO A 94 -6.43 -2.95 0.43
CA PRO A 94 -7.14 -2.68 -0.80
C PRO A 94 -8.52 -3.34 -0.79
N GLU A 95 -9.47 -2.76 -1.49
CA GLU A 95 -10.84 -3.28 -1.53
C GLU A 95 -10.88 -4.73 -2.05
N ALA A 96 -9.98 -5.10 -2.96
CA ALA A 96 -9.83 -6.48 -3.45
C ALA A 96 -9.45 -7.51 -2.35
N LEU A 97 -8.90 -7.05 -1.22
CA LEU A 97 -8.55 -7.87 -0.06
C LEU A 97 -9.38 -7.51 1.18
N GLY A 98 -10.47 -6.77 1.02
CA GLY A 98 -11.30 -6.33 2.14
C GLY A 98 -11.81 -7.49 2.99
N LEU A 99 -11.78 -7.31 4.32
CA LEU A 99 -12.22 -8.36 5.28
C LEU A 99 -13.68 -8.79 5.11
N GLN A 100 -14.49 -8.00 4.44
CA GLN A 100 -15.86 -8.37 4.10
C GLN A 100 -15.95 -9.71 3.36
N TYR A 101 -14.89 -10.10 2.64
CA TYR A 101 -14.81 -11.38 1.95
C TYR A 101 -14.56 -12.57 2.88
N LEU A 102 -13.98 -12.34 4.06
CA LEU A 102 -13.82 -13.39 5.06
C LEU A 102 -15.16 -13.93 5.59
N PHE A 103 -16.22 -13.15 5.45
CA PHE A 103 -17.56 -13.50 5.91
C PHE A 103 -18.46 -14.05 4.80
N GLN A 104 -17.98 -14.08 3.57
CA GLN A 104 -18.67 -14.70 2.44
C GLN A 104 -17.98 -16.02 2.16
N ASP A 105 -18.70 -17.10 2.42
CA ASP A 105 -18.21 -18.46 2.31
C ASP A 105 -17.31 -18.66 1.09
N GLU A 106 -15.99 -18.71 1.36
CA GLU A 106 -14.99 -19.28 0.49
C GLU A 106 -14.72 -18.51 -0.82
N GLN A 107 -14.11 -17.34 -0.72
CA GLN A 107 -13.58 -16.62 -1.88
C GLN A 107 -12.59 -17.48 -2.70
N ARG A 108 -11.78 -18.27 -2.03
CA ARG A 108 -10.73 -19.10 -2.65
C ARG A 108 -11.23 -20.12 -3.68
N PRO A 109 -12.36 -20.83 -3.50
CA PRO A 109 -12.90 -21.70 -4.53
C PRO A 109 -13.29 -21.00 -5.83
N PHE A 110 -13.61 -19.71 -5.75
CA PHE A 110 -14.04 -18.94 -6.92
C PHE A 110 -12.88 -18.23 -7.62
N TYR A 111 -11.96 -17.66 -6.85
CA TYR A 111 -10.86 -16.84 -7.40
C TYR A 111 -9.50 -17.52 -7.31
N GLY A 112 -9.40 -18.67 -6.64
CA GLY A 112 -8.13 -19.35 -6.42
C GLY A 112 -7.24 -18.68 -5.36
N PHE A 113 -7.61 -17.52 -4.86
CA PHE A 113 -6.85 -16.78 -3.85
C PHE A 113 -7.75 -16.18 -2.76
N ASP A 114 -7.14 -15.84 -1.67
CA ASP A 114 -7.71 -15.11 -0.54
C ASP A 114 -6.59 -14.31 0.16
N ILE A 115 -6.94 -13.50 1.15
CA ILE A 115 -5.97 -12.68 1.90
C ILE A 115 -4.87 -13.52 2.58
N PHE A 116 -5.14 -14.79 2.90
CA PHE A 116 -4.16 -15.65 3.58
C PHE A 116 -3.00 -16.07 2.67
N GLY A 117 -3.19 -15.99 1.35
CA GLY A 117 -2.18 -16.27 0.34
C GLY A 117 -1.40 -15.06 -0.14
N ILE A 118 -1.69 -13.84 0.37
CA ILE A 118 -1.07 -12.61 -0.08
C ILE A 118 0.02 -12.16 0.88
N ASP A 119 1.20 -11.88 0.38
CA ASP A 119 2.37 -11.48 1.16
C ASP A 119 2.47 -9.96 1.27
N ARG A 120 2.34 -9.27 0.14
CA ARG A 120 2.44 -7.80 0.03
C ARG A 120 1.44 -7.26 -0.96
N PHE A 121 1.22 -5.95 -0.88
CA PHE A 121 0.41 -5.26 -1.87
C PHE A 121 0.82 -3.80 -2.05
N VAL A 122 0.53 -3.27 -3.23
CA VAL A 122 0.44 -1.84 -3.48
C VAL A 122 -0.85 -1.55 -4.24
N TYR A 123 -1.48 -0.42 -3.96
CA TYR A 123 -2.57 0.05 -4.78
C TYR A 123 -2.58 1.57 -4.93
N ALA A 124 -3.08 2.04 -6.06
CA ALA A 124 -3.06 3.43 -6.46
C ALA A 124 -4.28 3.79 -7.31
N GLY A 125 -4.44 5.09 -7.57
CA GLY A 125 -5.50 5.64 -8.40
C GLY A 125 -6.74 6.02 -7.60
N ALA A 126 -7.79 6.35 -8.31
CA ALA A 126 -9.10 6.67 -7.77
C ALA A 126 -10.18 5.91 -8.54
N PRO A 127 -11.30 5.55 -7.89
CA PRO A 127 -12.40 4.92 -8.62
C PRO A 127 -12.84 5.74 -9.84
N PRO A 128 -13.09 5.11 -11.01
CA PRO A 128 -13.07 3.67 -11.24
C PRO A 128 -11.71 3.09 -11.63
N ASP A 129 -10.66 3.90 -11.86
CA ASP A 129 -9.38 3.55 -12.47
C ASP A 129 -8.30 3.18 -11.41
N MET A 130 -8.72 2.48 -10.37
CA MET A 130 -7.79 1.93 -9.38
C MET A 130 -7.07 0.70 -9.93
N VAL A 131 -5.80 0.56 -9.59
CA VAL A 131 -5.01 -0.65 -9.79
C VAL A 131 -4.51 -1.15 -8.45
N THR A 132 -4.57 -2.48 -8.26
CA THR A 132 -4.03 -3.19 -7.10
C THR A 132 -3.04 -4.23 -7.59
N VAL A 133 -1.84 -4.24 -7.03
CA VAL A 133 -0.82 -5.26 -7.29
C VAL A 133 -0.59 -6.03 -6.01
N LEU A 134 -0.68 -7.35 -6.10
CA LEU A 134 -0.51 -8.27 -4.98
C LEU A 134 0.67 -9.20 -5.26
N GLU A 135 1.51 -9.43 -4.27
CA GLU A 135 2.44 -10.56 -4.24
C GLU A 135 1.81 -11.72 -3.49
N HIS A 136 1.95 -12.93 -4.02
CA HIS A 136 1.35 -14.12 -3.45
C HIS A 136 2.31 -15.31 -3.49
N HIS A 137 2.13 -16.25 -2.54
CA HIS A 137 2.85 -17.53 -2.50
C HIS A 137 1.97 -18.71 -2.94
N LEU A 138 0.85 -18.44 -3.61
CA LEU A 138 -0.06 -19.44 -4.13
C LEU A 138 0.43 -19.97 -5.48
N ASP A 139 -0.05 -21.16 -5.88
CA ASP A 139 0.19 -21.70 -7.20
C ASP A 139 -0.59 -20.90 -8.27
N PRO A 140 0.07 -20.21 -9.21
CA PRO A 140 -0.60 -19.45 -10.26
C PRO A 140 -1.49 -20.32 -11.16
N ALA A 141 -1.11 -21.57 -11.37
CA ALA A 141 -1.93 -22.50 -12.17
C ALA A 141 -3.26 -22.80 -11.49
N ALA A 142 -3.24 -23.03 -10.16
CA ALA A 142 -4.46 -23.27 -9.40
C ALA A 142 -5.37 -22.01 -9.35
N ILE A 143 -4.78 -20.81 -9.29
CA ILE A 143 -5.54 -19.55 -9.41
C ILE A 143 -6.22 -19.49 -10.79
N GLY A 144 -5.46 -19.70 -11.87
CA GLY A 144 -5.98 -19.66 -13.22
C GLY A 144 -7.11 -20.67 -13.47
N GLU A 145 -6.96 -21.91 -12.98
CA GLU A 145 -8.01 -22.95 -13.07
C GLU A 145 -9.29 -22.52 -12.34
N ALA A 146 -9.18 -21.95 -11.14
CA ALA A 146 -10.34 -21.46 -10.39
C ALA A 146 -11.03 -20.29 -11.10
N LEU A 147 -10.27 -19.35 -11.65
CA LEU A 147 -10.81 -18.21 -12.42
C LEU A 147 -11.59 -18.69 -13.66
N VAL A 148 -11.01 -19.60 -14.46
CA VAL A 148 -11.67 -20.17 -15.64
C VAL A 148 -12.92 -20.96 -15.23
N ALA A 149 -12.84 -21.79 -14.18
CA ALA A 149 -14.00 -22.52 -13.67
C ALA A 149 -15.13 -21.59 -13.19
N SER A 150 -14.76 -20.37 -12.80
CA SER A 150 -15.69 -19.32 -12.35
C SER A 150 -16.21 -18.42 -13.47
N GLY A 151 -15.85 -18.71 -14.71
CA GLY A 151 -16.37 -18.03 -15.90
C GLY A 151 -15.53 -16.87 -16.39
N TYR A 152 -14.27 -16.77 -15.96
CA TYR A 152 -13.33 -15.83 -16.59
C TYR A 152 -12.83 -16.36 -17.91
N ASP A 153 -12.71 -15.48 -18.89
CA ASP A 153 -12.01 -15.72 -20.14
C ASP A 153 -10.52 -15.43 -19.95
N ALA A 154 -9.65 -16.36 -20.38
CA ALA A 154 -8.22 -16.20 -20.33
C ALA A 154 -7.68 -15.68 -21.66
N GLY A 155 -6.82 -14.67 -21.62
CA GLY A 155 -6.12 -14.10 -22.78
C GLY A 155 -4.66 -13.81 -22.43
N ASP A 156 -3.80 -13.74 -23.46
CA ASP A 156 -2.40 -13.38 -23.26
C ASP A 156 -2.25 -11.89 -22.97
N VAL A 157 -1.36 -11.57 -22.05
CA VAL A 157 -0.89 -10.22 -21.77
C VAL A 157 0.63 -10.26 -21.54
N ASN A 158 1.32 -9.18 -21.83
CA ASN A 158 2.79 -9.06 -21.74
C ASN A 158 3.41 -9.85 -20.57
N GLY A 159 3.91 -11.06 -20.86
CA GLY A 159 4.59 -11.91 -19.89
C GLY A 159 3.70 -12.76 -18.98
N GLY A 160 2.37 -12.76 -19.17
CA GLY A 160 1.46 -13.50 -18.31
C GLY A 160 0.10 -13.78 -18.94
N THR A 161 -0.90 -14.03 -18.10
CA THR A 161 -2.28 -14.29 -18.52
C THR A 161 -3.23 -13.29 -17.89
N LEU A 162 -4.05 -12.62 -18.71
CA LEU A 162 -5.15 -11.76 -18.27
C LEU A 162 -6.46 -12.56 -18.22
N TYR A 163 -7.03 -12.63 -17.06
CA TYR A 163 -8.36 -13.19 -16.82
C TYR A 163 -9.39 -12.08 -16.79
N SER A 164 -10.46 -12.23 -17.56
CA SER A 164 -11.47 -11.20 -17.77
C SER A 164 -12.86 -11.74 -17.54
N ILE A 165 -13.68 -11.04 -16.75
CA ILE A 165 -15.11 -11.29 -16.59
C ILE A 165 -15.84 -9.97 -16.72
N LEU A 166 -17.00 -9.97 -17.37
CA LEU A 166 -17.75 -8.76 -17.70
C LEU A 166 -16.99 -7.80 -18.65
N ASN A 167 -17.63 -6.69 -19.04
CA ASN A 167 -16.94 -5.62 -19.76
C ASN A 167 -16.15 -4.71 -18.80
N ASP A 168 -15.29 -3.87 -19.36
CA ASP A 168 -14.57 -2.86 -18.58
C ASP A 168 -15.58 -1.96 -17.85
N TYR A 169 -15.32 -1.75 -16.55
CA TYR A 169 -16.15 -0.96 -15.62
C TYR A 169 -17.57 -1.48 -15.38
N GLU A 170 -17.95 -2.59 -15.97
CA GLU A 170 -19.27 -3.17 -15.75
C GLU A 170 -19.42 -3.66 -14.31
N ILE A 171 -20.57 -3.42 -13.72
CA ILE A 171 -20.94 -3.85 -12.37
C ILE A 171 -22.08 -4.83 -12.49
N SER A 172 -21.98 -6.01 -11.90
CA SER A 172 -23.08 -6.95 -11.76
C SER A 172 -23.42 -7.15 -10.29
N PHE A 173 -24.72 -7.24 -10.03
CA PHE A 173 -25.28 -7.57 -8.72
C PHE A 173 -25.74 -9.02 -8.64
N GLU A 174 -25.48 -9.81 -9.69
CA GLU A 174 -25.88 -11.20 -9.81
C GLU A 174 -24.64 -12.10 -9.97
N GLY A 175 -24.73 -13.31 -9.42
CA GLY A 175 -23.67 -14.31 -9.58
C GLY A 175 -22.35 -13.92 -8.89
N LEU A 176 -21.26 -14.44 -9.44
CA LEU A 176 -19.89 -14.26 -8.94
C LEU A 176 -19.45 -12.80 -8.90
N PRO A 177 -19.73 -11.96 -9.91
CA PRO A 177 -19.37 -10.53 -9.87
C PRO A 177 -19.99 -9.77 -8.69
N ARG A 178 -21.09 -10.26 -8.12
CA ARG A 178 -21.67 -9.70 -6.90
C ARG A 178 -20.76 -9.89 -5.68
N VAL A 179 -20.05 -11.00 -5.64
CA VAL A 179 -19.10 -11.32 -4.55
C VAL A 179 -17.83 -10.50 -4.71
N GLY A 180 -17.46 -10.15 -5.94
CA GLY A 180 -16.24 -9.42 -6.29
C GLY A 180 -16.36 -7.90 -6.23
N SER A 181 -17.03 -7.35 -5.23
CA SER A 181 -17.00 -5.91 -4.91
C SER A 181 -17.13 -5.00 -6.11
N LEU A 182 -18.34 -4.89 -6.66
CA LEU A 182 -18.68 -3.86 -7.64
C LEU A 182 -17.72 -3.84 -8.86
N GLY A 183 -17.30 -5.02 -9.34
CA GLY A 183 -16.48 -5.16 -10.54
C GLY A 183 -14.99 -4.92 -10.36
N GLN A 184 -14.48 -4.81 -9.14
CA GLN A 184 -13.03 -4.63 -8.91
C GLN A 184 -12.19 -5.79 -9.40
N LEU A 185 -12.73 -6.99 -9.41
CA LEU A 185 -12.08 -8.21 -9.90
C LEU A 185 -12.42 -8.51 -11.38
N ASN A 186 -12.91 -7.54 -12.16
CA ASN A 186 -13.23 -7.77 -13.56
C ASN A 186 -12.02 -8.12 -14.42
N ARG A 187 -10.84 -7.67 -14.02
CA ARG A 187 -9.56 -7.96 -14.68
C ARG A 187 -8.54 -8.40 -13.64
N ILE A 188 -7.94 -9.56 -13.88
CA ILE A 188 -6.87 -10.13 -13.05
C ILE A 188 -5.77 -10.61 -13.97
N ALA A 189 -4.61 -9.98 -13.93
CA ALA A 189 -3.43 -10.48 -14.63
C ALA A 189 -2.54 -11.24 -13.67
N LEU A 190 -2.10 -12.43 -14.07
CA LEU A 190 -1.10 -13.24 -13.35
C LEU A 190 0.21 -13.20 -14.09
N VAL A 191 1.26 -12.73 -13.43
CA VAL A 191 2.63 -12.67 -13.93
C VAL A 191 3.57 -13.12 -12.82
N ASP A 192 4.21 -14.27 -12.98
CA ASP A 192 5.04 -14.92 -11.97
C ASP A 192 4.28 -15.08 -10.63
N ASN A 193 4.78 -14.49 -9.55
CA ASN A 193 4.14 -14.48 -8.23
C ASN A 193 3.31 -13.20 -7.96
N GLN A 194 3.01 -12.45 -9.01
CA GLN A 194 2.27 -11.21 -8.90
C GLN A 194 0.90 -11.31 -9.55
N MET A 195 -0.06 -10.64 -8.93
CA MET A 195 -1.42 -10.52 -9.40
C MET A 195 -1.77 -9.04 -9.51
N ILE A 196 -2.14 -8.59 -10.70
CA ILE A 196 -2.54 -7.21 -10.96
C ILE A 196 -4.04 -7.18 -11.22
N ILE A 197 -4.74 -6.38 -10.45
CA ILE A 197 -6.20 -6.35 -10.38
C ILE A 197 -6.71 -4.97 -10.75
N GLY A 198 -7.78 -4.93 -11.54
CA GLY A 198 -8.46 -3.68 -11.90
C GLY A 198 -9.88 -3.91 -12.39
N ARG A 199 -10.64 -2.83 -12.53
CA ARG A 199 -12.01 -2.86 -13.08
C ARG A 199 -12.03 -2.89 -14.60
N ALA A 200 -10.93 -2.52 -15.24
CA ALA A 200 -10.80 -2.42 -16.68
C ALA A 200 -9.44 -2.94 -17.14
N THR A 201 -9.35 -3.20 -18.42
CA THR A 201 -8.13 -3.71 -19.06
C THR A 201 -7.00 -2.67 -18.99
N ALA A 202 -7.28 -1.40 -19.26
CA ALA A 202 -6.25 -0.36 -19.34
C ALA A 202 -5.45 -0.20 -18.02
N PRO A 203 -6.03 -0.02 -16.82
CA PRO A 203 -5.24 0.10 -15.58
C PRO A 203 -4.31 -1.10 -15.34
N VAL A 204 -4.73 -2.31 -15.71
CA VAL A 204 -3.94 -3.54 -15.54
C VAL A 204 -2.78 -3.60 -16.53
N THR A 205 -3.04 -3.34 -17.82
CA THR A 205 -2.00 -3.33 -18.86
C THR A 205 -1.00 -2.19 -18.69
N ASP A 206 -1.46 -1.02 -18.23
CA ASP A 206 -0.59 0.13 -17.97
C ASP A 206 0.35 -0.16 -16.79
N ALA A 207 -0.14 -0.86 -15.75
CA ALA A 207 0.70 -1.28 -14.62
C ALA A 207 1.77 -2.30 -15.05
N LEU A 208 1.41 -3.25 -15.93
CA LEU A 208 2.38 -4.18 -16.53
C LEU A 208 3.43 -3.45 -17.36
N ALA A 209 3.01 -2.53 -18.23
CA ALA A 209 3.92 -1.75 -19.07
C ALA A 209 4.88 -0.89 -18.20
N ALA A 210 4.39 -0.33 -17.10
CA ALA A 210 5.22 0.41 -16.16
C ALA A 210 6.25 -0.50 -15.48
N ALA A 211 5.84 -1.67 -14.98
CA ALA A 211 6.73 -2.66 -14.35
C ALA A 211 7.83 -3.17 -15.30
N GLN A 212 7.52 -3.28 -16.59
CA GLN A 212 8.46 -3.69 -17.64
C GLN A 212 9.34 -2.53 -18.15
N GLY A 213 9.13 -1.31 -17.63
CA GLY A 213 9.86 -0.12 -18.08
C GLY A 213 9.47 0.39 -19.47
N GLU A 214 8.36 -0.08 -20.03
CA GLU A 214 7.84 0.38 -21.33
C GLU A 214 7.21 1.77 -21.22
N THR A 215 6.67 2.10 -20.06
CA THR A 215 6.12 3.41 -19.69
C THR A 215 6.72 3.91 -18.38
N PRO A 216 6.77 5.23 -18.14
CA PRO A 216 7.25 5.75 -16.88
C PRO A 216 6.38 5.30 -15.69
N SER A 217 7.02 4.92 -14.58
CA SER A 217 6.38 4.59 -13.31
C SER A 217 6.64 5.66 -12.25
N LEU A 218 5.94 5.58 -11.11
CA LEU A 218 6.20 6.45 -9.96
C LEU A 218 7.61 6.25 -9.40
N ALA A 219 8.20 5.06 -9.56
CA ALA A 219 9.59 4.78 -9.19
C ALA A 219 10.62 5.58 -9.99
N ALA A 220 10.23 6.19 -11.13
CA ALA A 220 11.08 7.08 -11.91
C ALA A 220 10.91 8.57 -11.53
N MET A 221 9.93 8.92 -10.72
CA MET A 221 9.66 10.30 -10.32
C MET A 221 10.50 10.72 -9.11
N PRO A 222 11.33 11.79 -9.20
CA PRO A 222 12.30 12.12 -8.14
C PRO A 222 11.70 12.29 -6.74
N ALA A 223 10.51 12.90 -6.62
CA ALA A 223 9.86 13.08 -5.33
C ALA A 223 9.43 11.74 -4.70
N TRP A 224 8.90 10.81 -5.52
CA TRP A 224 8.49 9.48 -5.09
C TRP A 224 9.68 8.63 -4.68
N VAL A 225 10.78 8.68 -5.46
CA VAL A 225 12.06 8.04 -5.11
C VAL A 225 12.57 8.55 -3.76
N ALA A 226 12.57 9.87 -3.56
CA ALA A 226 13.01 10.47 -2.31
C ALA A 226 12.15 10.03 -1.11
N GLY A 227 10.82 10.03 -1.27
CA GLY A 227 9.90 9.60 -0.23
C GLY A 227 10.05 8.12 0.13
N ALA A 228 10.15 7.24 -0.87
CA ALA A 228 10.35 5.80 -0.66
C ALA A 228 11.67 5.51 0.06
N LYS A 229 12.78 6.09 -0.42
CA LYS A 229 14.10 5.95 0.22
C LYS A 229 14.11 6.48 1.65
N ALA A 230 13.38 7.55 1.93
CA ALA A 230 13.28 8.09 3.29
C ALA A 230 12.57 7.14 4.26
N LEU A 231 11.59 6.37 3.79
CA LEU A 231 10.92 5.35 4.61
C LEU A 231 11.75 4.09 4.82
N ASP A 232 12.66 3.77 3.88
CA ASP A 232 13.58 2.63 3.94
C ASP A 232 15.00 3.02 4.39
N ASP A 233 15.19 4.25 4.91
CA ASP A 233 16.52 4.74 5.32
C ASP A 233 17.14 3.80 6.37
N PRO A 234 18.39 3.31 6.16
CA PRO A 234 19.11 2.50 7.13
C PRO A 234 19.26 3.16 8.50
N ALA A 235 19.22 4.49 8.59
CA ALA A 235 19.21 5.19 9.88
C ALA A 235 17.98 4.83 10.74
N LEU A 236 16.95 4.24 10.13
CA LEU A 236 15.73 3.75 10.80
C LEU A 236 15.80 2.28 11.24
N ASP A 237 16.93 1.57 11.04
CA ASP A 237 17.05 0.14 11.33
C ASP A 237 16.62 -0.23 12.77
N GLY A 238 16.87 0.64 13.74
CA GLY A 238 16.40 0.47 15.12
C GLY A 238 14.86 0.50 15.30
N THR A 239 14.10 0.87 14.26
CA THR A 239 12.64 0.94 14.31
C THR A 239 11.95 -0.28 13.69
N GLY A 240 12.71 -1.27 13.20
CA GLY A 240 12.22 -2.51 12.62
C GLY A 240 11.86 -2.40 11.15
N GLU A 241 11.02 -3.33 10.69
CA GLU A 241 10.63 -3.44 9.27
C GLU A 241 9.49 -2.47 8.92
N LEU A 242 9.48 -2.00 7.67
CA LEU A 242 8.36 -1.23 7.10
C LEU A 242 7.20 -2.18 6.81
N VAL A 243 6.08 -2.01 7.53
CA VAL A 243 4.89 -2.86 7.34
C VAL A 243 3.80 -2.18 6.54
N ALA A 244 3.78 -0.86 6.51
CA ALA A 244 2.83 -0.10 5.69
C ALA A 244 3.41 1.25 5.29
N ALA A 245 3.00 1.75 4.13
CA ALA A 245 3.31 3.11 3.70
C ALA A 245 2.14 3.74 2.96
N ILE A 246 2.04 5.06 3.07
CA ILE A 246 1.15 5.92 2.28
C ILE A 246 2.02 7.03 1.71
N LEU A 247 2.06 7.14 0.39
CA LEU A 247 2.76 8.22 -0.31
C LEU A 247 1.72 9.06 -1.04
N TRP A 248 1.82 10.36 -0.90
CA TRP A 248 0.84 11.27 -1.48
C TRP A 248 1.50 12.56 -1.95
N GLN A 249 1.42 12.81 -3.26
CA GLN A 249 1.79 14.09 -3.86
C GLN A 249 0.59 15.03 -3.73
N THR A 250 0.61 15.94 -2.79
CA THR A 250 -0.45 16.94 -2.66
C THR A 250 -0.01 18.27 -3.26
N MET A 251 -0.80 18.79 -4.18
CA MET A 251 -0.64 20.14 -4.71
C MET A 251 -1.23 21.21 -3.77
N ILE A 252 -1.90 20.80 -2.72
CA ILE A 252 -2.49 21.67 -1.72
C ILE A 252 -1.45 21.83 -0.61
N ALA A 253 -1.15 23.08 -0.26
CA ALA A 253 -0.34 23.43 0.92
C ALA A 253 -1.11 23.07 2.23
N ALA A 254 -1.59 21.84 2.32
CA ALA A 254 -2.20 21.30 3.52
C ALA A 254 -1.08 21.04 4.54
N ASP A 255 -1.27 21.46 5.76
CA ASP A 255 -0.36 21.12 6.84
C ASP A 255 -0.34 19.58 6.99
N PRO A 256 0.82 18.89 6.81
CA PRO A 256 0.88 17.43 6.92
C PRO A 256 0.40 16.91 8.26
N LEU A 257 0.45 17.71 9.31
CA LEU A 257 -0.07 17.33 10.62
C LEU A 257 -1.61 17.38 10.68
N THR A 258 -2.28 18.07 9.77
CA THR A 258 -3.76 18.02 9.70
C THR A 258 -4.25 16.67 9.18
N VAL A 259 -3.44 15.94 8.42
CA VAL A 259 -3.75 14.57 7.98
C VAL A 259 -3.71 13.60 9.16
N LEU A 260 -2.89 13.89 10.18
CA LEU A 260 -2.78 13.14 11.42
C LEU A 260 -3.70 13.69 12.51
N ALA A 261 -4.62 14.61 12.16
CA ALA A 261 -5.45 15.31 13.14
C ALA A 261 -6.19 14.32 14.06
N PRO A 262 -6.16 14.57 15.37
CA PRO A 262 -6.86 13.75 16.34
C PRO A 262 -8.38 13.80 16.08
N ALA A 263 -9.05 12.76 16.55
CA ALA A 263 -10.51 12.66 16.52
C ALA A 263 -11.19 13.93 17.07
N GLU A 264 -12.36 14.22 16.54
CA GLU A 264 -13.18 15.39 16.84
C GLU A 264 -13.09 15.85 18.33
N GLY A 265 -12.70 17.09 18.54
CA GLY A 265 -12.71 17.75 19.85
C GLY A 265 -11.35 18.06 20.47
N GLN A 266 -10.23 17.69 19.87
CA GLN A 266 -8.93 18.18 20.34
C GLN A 266 -8.53 19.45 19.57
N PRO A 267 -7.98 20.47 20.25
CA PRO A 267 -7.50 21.65 19.58
C PRO A 267 -6.35 21.29 18.64
N THR A 268 -6.50 21.60 17.37
CA THR A 268 -5.42 21.48 16.39
C THR A 268 -4.27 22.40 16.84
N PRO A 269 -3.04 21.90 16.99
CA PRO A 269 -1.91 22.78 17.30
C PRO A 269 -1.71 23.72 16.10
N VAL A 270 -2.07 24.96 16.26
CA VAL A 270 -1.85 25.97 15.24
C VAL A 270 -0.47 26.58 15.46
N SER A 271 0.53 26.05 14.79
CA SER A 271 1.75 26.82 14.61
C SER A 271 1.46 27.98 13.67
N SER A 272 1.87 29.19 14.03
CA SER A 272 1.70 30.40 13.24
C SER A 272 2.58 30.42 11.97
N GLU A 273 3.55 29.53 11.88
CA GLU A 273 4.49 29.51 10.76
C GLU A 273 4.12 28.39 9.75
N PRO A 274 3.79 28.74 8.48
CA PRO A 274 3.45 27.76 7.47
C PRO A 274 4.68 26.93 7.10
N LEU A 275 4.47 25.64 6.81
CA LEU A 275 5.51 24.82 6.21
C LEU A 275 5.83 25.34 4.81
N PRO A 276 7.10 25.28 4.40
CA PRO A 276 7.48 25.53 3.01
C PRO A 276 6.73 24.57 2.06
N PRO A 277 6.55 24.97 0.79
CA PRO A 277 5.95 24.10 -0.21
C PRO A 277 6.72 22.77 -0.34
N TYR A 278 6.00 21.66 -0.37
CA TYR A 278 6.56 20.33 -0.51
C TYR A 278 5.96 19.59 -1.72
N ALA A 279 6.71 18.61 -2.25
CA ALA A 279 6.35 17.85 -3.42
C ALA A 279 5.63 16.54 -3.07
N LEU A 280 5.98 15.93 -1.92
CA LEU A 280 5.43 14.66 -1.50
C LEU A 280 5.39 14.54 0.03
N LEU A 281 4.35 13.89 0.53
CA LEU A 281 4.28 13.35 1.88
C LEU A 281 4.41 11.83 1.82
N ALA A 282 5.22 11.25 2.69
CA ALA A 282 5.31 9.82 2.85
C ALA A 282 5.17 9.45 4.32
N PHE A 283 4.21 8.58 4.63
CA PHE A 283 3.97 8.03 5.96
C PHE A 283 4.34 6.56 5.92
N GLY A 284 5.14 6.11 6.89
CA GLY A 284 5.49 4.72 7.07
C GLY A 284 5.15 4.24 8.47
N THR A 285 4.62 3.05 8.59
CA THR A 285 4.51 2.34 9.86
C THR A 285 5.58 1.26 9.89
N ARG A 286 6.49 1.34 10.87
CA ARG A 286 7.55 0.36 11.08
C ARG A 286 7.32 -0.36 12.41
N HIS A 287 7.70 -1.62 12.48
CA HIS A 287 7.51 -2.44 13.66
C HIS A 287 8.77 -3.18 14.06
N THR A 288 9.01 -3.22 15.38
CA THR A 288 9.93 -4.18 16.01
C THR A 288 9.15 -5.05 16.99
N GLU A 289 9.79 -6.06 17.57
CA GLU A 289 9.23 -6.82 18.68
C GLU A 289 8.89 -5.88 19.86
N GLY A 290 7.60 -5.57 20.00
CA GLY A 290 7.04 -4.79 21.13
C GLY A 290 6.89 -3.29 20.91
N ALA A 291 7.25 -2.72 19.75
CA ALA A 291 7.06 -1.29 19.48
C ALA A 291 6.62 -1.02 18.04
N SER A 292 5.79 0.01 17.88
CA SER A 292 5.35 0.54 16.59
C SER A 292 5.85 1.97 16.43
N TYR A 293 6.40 2.27 15.28
CA TYR A 293 6.92 3.59 14.93
C TYR A 293 6.17 4.15 13.74
N LEU A 294 5.77 5.41 13.82
CA LEU A 294 5.27 6.16 12.67
C LEU A 294 6.43 7.02 12.16
N VAL A 295 6.77 6.83 10.89
CA VAL A 295 7.75 7.63 10.17
C VAL A 295 7.02 8.60 9.26
N LEU A 296 7.37 9.87 9.32
CA LEU A 296 6.87 10.90 8.40
C LEU A 296 8.06 11.47 7.64
N ALA A 297 8.03 11.35 6.33
CA ALA A 297 8.97 12.01 5.43
C ALA A 297 8.23 13.10 4.62
N VAL A 298 8.83 14.28 4.57
CA VAL A 298 8.35 15.42 3.78
C VAL A 298 9.40 15.76 2.73
N VAL A 299 9.04 15.58 1.47
CA VAL A 299 9.94 15.90 0.34
C VAL A 299 9.65 17.32 -0.12
N PHE A 300 10.55 18.24 0.18
CA PHE A 300 10.40 19.64 -0.19
C PHE A 300 10.78 19.91 -1.65
N LEU A 301 10.26 21.01 -2.19
CA LEU A 301 10.65 21.47 -3.52
C LEU A 301 12.13 21.89 -3.54
N PRO A 302 12.80 21.82 -4.72
CA PRO A 302 14.19 22.26 -4.86
C PRO A 302 14.39 23.71 -4.40
N GLY A 303 15.47 23.93 -3.66
CA GLY A 303 15.80 25.26 -3.13
C GLY A 303 15.14 25.63 -1.80
N THR A 304 14.33 24.75 -1.23
CA THR A 304 13.79 24.92 0.13
C THR A 304 14.92 24.75 1.17
N ASP A 305 14.99 25.65 2.16
CA ASP A 305 15.84 25.46 3.33
C ASP A 305 15.25 24.34 4.21
N SER A 306 15.82 23.16 4.07
CA SER A 306 15.36 21.96 4.79
C SER A 306 15.62 22.04 6.30
N GLY A 307 16.65 22.77 6.74
CA GLY A 307 16.95 22.96 8.16
C GLY A 307 15.85 23.79 8.84
N ALA A 308 15.52 24.95 8.25
CA ALA A 308 14.42 25.77 8.74
C ALA A 308 13.07 25.04 8.71
N ALA A 309 12.80 24.28 7.66
CA ALA A 309 11.59 23.46 7.56
C ALA A 309 11.50 22.36 8.64
N ALA A 310 12.64 21.73 8.96
CA ALA A 310 12.76 20.75 10.03
C ALA A 310 12.44 21.36 11.40
N ASP A 311 12.99 22.53 11.69
CA ASP A 311 12.76 23.23 12.95
C ASP A 311 11.27 23.60 13.14
N VAL A 312 10.63 24.08 12.07
CA VAL A 312 9.18 24.36 12.08
C VAL A 312 8.37 23.10 12.35
N LEU A 313 8.69 21.99 11.69
CA LEU A 313 7.99 20.73 11.87
C LEU A 313 8.21 20.14 13.29
N ALA A 314 9.44 20.17 13.78
CA ALA A 314 9.78 19.72 15.12
C ALA A 314 9.07 20.55 16.20
N GLY A 315 9.01 21.86 16.04
CA GLY A 315 8.29 22.75 16.94
C GLY A 315 6.79 22.50 17.01
N ARG A 316 6.18 22.05 15.91
CA ARG A 316 4.74 21.69 15.85
C ARG A 316 4.41 20.38 16.54
N LEU A 317 5.36 19.44 16.57
CA LEU A 317 5.17 18.12 17.20
C LEU A 317 5.38 18.15 18.72
N GLN A 318 6.02 19.20 19.24
CA GLN A 318 6.25 19.39 20.68
C GLN A 318 5.09 20.09 21.39
N ASN A 319 4.17 20.70 20.65
CA ASN A 319 3.00 21.40 21.16
C ASN A 319 1.71 20.60 20.96
#